data_a677aac32c85fd0c3a8caf18a9e2d9db
#
_entry.id   a677aac32c85fd0c3a8caf18a9e2d9db
#
_cell.length_a   1.000
_cell.length_b   1.000
_cell.length_c   1.000
_cell.angle_alpha   90.00
_cell.angle_beta   90.00
_cell.angle_gamma   90.00
#
_symmetry.space_group_name_H-M   'P 1'
#
loop_
_entity.id
_entity.type
_entity.pdbx_description
1 polymer ?
#
loop_
_entity_poly.entity_id
_entity_poly.type
_entity_poly.pdbx_seq_one_letter_code
_entity_poly.pdbx_strand_id
1 'polypeptide(L)'
;KRQDDNSGMTREEAAGLGIFIMPMPFFINGELTYQSETFTRKDFYNKLAEGADVSTSQPSPGDVMDMWNDILSKGYDEIVYIPMSSGLSASCESAKIFSEEYDGKVHVVDNHRISVTMEESVINAIEYAKEGLSAAEIKERLEKEAYDATIFITVEDLNYLKKGGRVTAAAAAIGTILNLKPVLTIQAVSYTHLRGPRD
;
A
#
# COMPACT_ATOMS: atom_id res chain seq x y z
N LYS A 1 10.90 -12.45 9.60
CA LYS A 1 10.46 -11.17 10.19
C LYS A 1 9.72 -10.40 9.13
N ARG A 2 8.48 -10.10 9.39
CA ARG A 2 7.64 -9.35 8.44
C ARG A 2 8.04 -7.90 8.49
N GLN A 3 8.35 -7.35 7.33
CA GLN A 3 8.31 -5.93 7.14
C GLN A 3 6.99 -5.65 6.43
N ASP A 4 6.13 -4.88 7.10
CA ASP A 4 4.87 -4.46 6.50
C ASP A 4 5.16 -3.38 5.47
N ASP A 5 5.33 -3.84 4.25
CA ASP A 5 4.86 -3.05 3.15
C ASP A 5 3.34 -3.22 3.09
N ASN A 6 2.70 -2.48 2.24
CA ASN A 6 1.24 -2.52 2.11
C ASN A 6 0.70 -3.81 1.48
N SER A 7 1.56 -4.73 1.03
CA SER A 7 1.21 -6.05 0.53
C SER A 7 1.12 -7.09 1.65
N GLY A 8 1.80 -6.85 2.77
CA GLY A 8 1.95 -7.83 3.86
C GLY A 8 3.01 -8.89 3.61
N MET A 9 3.70 -8.85 2.47
CA MET A 9 4.81 -9.74 2.12
C MET A 9 6.03 -9.47 3.00
N THR A 10 6.75 -10.52 3.41
CA THR A 10 8.01 -10.35 4.15
C THR A 10 9.17 -10.05 3.22
N ARG A 11 10.24 -9.43 3.74
CA ARG A 11 11.48 -9.22 2.96
C ARG A 11 12.09 -10.54 2.47
N GLU A 12 12.01 -11.60 3.26
CA GLU A 12 12.55 -12.92 2.90
C GLU A 12 11.73 -13.55 1.77
N GLU A 13 10.38 -13.49 1.87
CA GLU A 13 9.49 -13.93 0.79
C GLU A 13 9.75 -13.13 -0.50
N ALA A 14 9.84 -11.81 -0.41
CA ALA A 14 10.12 -10.94 -1.55
C ALA A 14 11.49 -11.23 -2.19
N ALA A 15 12.54 -11.35 -1.38
CA ALA A 15 13.88 -11.67 -1.87
C ALA A 15 13.94 -13.02 -2.58
N GLY A 16 13.22 -14.04 -2.05
CA GLY A 16 13.10 -15.35 -2.69
C GLY A 16 12.40 -15.32 -4.05
N LEU A 17 11.59 -14.29 -4.29
CA LEU A 17 10.86 -14.07 -5.54
C LEU A 17 11.52 -13.03 -6.46
N GLY A 18 12.64 -12.44 -6.05
CA GLY A 18 13.30 -11.37 -6.80
C GLY A 18 12.54 -10.02 -6.76
N ILE A 19 11.76 -9.78 -5.71
CA ILE A 19 10.96 -8.57 -5.52
C ILE A 19 11.72 -7.58 -4.62
N PHE A 20 11.61 -6.30 -4.95
CA PHE A 20 12.09 -5.19 -4.15
C PHE A 20 10.92 -4.54 -3.41
N ILE A 21 11.04 -4.39 -2.10
CA ILE A 21 9.98 -3.78 -1.25
C ILE A 21 10.36 -2.33 -0.93
N MET A 22 9.46 -1.39 -1.24
CA MET A 22 9.57 0.00 -0.81
C MET A 22 9.11 0.14 0.63
N PRO A 23 9.99 0.49 1.57
CA PRO A 23 9.61 0.70 2.96
C PRO A 23 8.66 1.90 3.10
N MET A 24 7.58 1.71 3.84
CA MET A 24 6.65 2.81 4.14
C MET A 24 7.06 3.52 5.42
N PRO A 25 7.26 4.85 5.38
CA PRO A 25 7.57 5.63 6.56
C PRO A 25 6.32 5.84 7.43
N PHE A 26 6.53 5.91 8.73
CA PHE A 26 5.54 6.34 9.69
C PHE A 26 6.20 7.19 10.78
N PHE A 27 5.40 8.00 11.46
CA PHE A 27 5.87 8.86 12.54
C PHE A 27 5.30 8.39 13.87
N ILE A 28 6.14 8.36 14.88
CA ILE A 28 5.75 8.12 16.28
C ILE A 28 6.16 9.36 17.08
N ASN A 29 5.21 10.07 17.65
CA ASN A 29 5.45 11.32 18.37
C ASN A 29 6.26 12.34 17.56
N GLY A 30 6.05 12.36 16.24
CA GLY A 30 6.75 13.26 15.31
C GLY A 30 8.12 12.75 14.82
N GLU A 31 8.62 11.63 15.32
CA GLU A 31 9.87 11.03 14.86
C GLU A 31 9.63 10.06 13.71
N LEU A 32 10.39 10.25 12.61
CA LEU A 32 10.35 9.36 11.45
C LEU A 32 10.88 7.97 11.81
N THR A 33 10.09 6.97 11.50
CA THR A 33 10.38 5.58 11.81
C THR A 33 10.06 4.68 10.62
N TYR A 34 10.84 3.61 10.47
CA TYR A 34 10.56 2.53 9.52
C TYR A 34 10.50 1.23 10.29
N GLN A 35 9.67 0.30 9.81
CA GLN A 35 9.70 -1.04 10.35
C GLN A 35 11.06 -1.69 10.04
N SER A 36 11.68 -2.26 11.07
CA SER A 36 13.04 -2.82 11.01
C SER A 36 13.15 -4.03 11.92
N GLU A 37 14.35 -4.62 11.98
CA GLU A 37 14.65 -5.68 12.95
C GLU A 37 14.60 -5.20 14.39
N THR A 38 14.94 -3.93 14.61
CA THR A 38 14.96 -3.30 15.95
C THR A 38 13.63 -2.67 16.35
N PHE A 39 12.74 -2.41 15.38
CA PHE A 39 11.39 -1.91 15.62
C PHE A 39 10.37 -2.78 14.89
N THR A 40 9.73 -3.66 15.65
CA THR A 40 8.82 -4.67 15.12
C THR A 40 7.37 -4.18 15.07
N ARG A 41 6.51 -4.92 14.36
CA ARG A 41 5.06 -4.70 14.39
C ARG A 41 4.49 -4.71 15.81
N LYS A 42 5.01 -5.57 16.68
CA LYS A 42 4.59 -5.63 18.09
C LYS A 42 4.92 -4.32 18.82
N ASP A 43 6.12 -3.77 18.59
CA ASP A 43 6.53 -2.50 19.19
C ASP A 43 5.63 -1.35 18.71
N PHE A 44 5.25 -1.34 17.44
CA PHE A 44 4.29 -0.39 16.90
C PHE A 44 2.94 -0.42 17.64
N TYR A 45 2.35 -1.62 17.81
CA TYR A 45 1.08 -1.75 18.53
C TYR A 45 1.19 -1.44 20.01
N ASN A 46 2.33 -1.74 20.64
CA ASN A 46 2.59 -1.34 22.03
C ASN A 46 2.60 0.19 22.15
N LYS A 47 3.27 0.89 21.25
CA LYS A 47 3.28 2.37 21.20
C LYS A 47 1.88 2.96 21.01
N LEU A 48 1.07 2.37 20.14
CA LEU A 48 -0.34 2.77 20.00
C LEU A 48 -1.13 2.57 21.30
N ALA A 49 -0.96 1.45 21.97
CA ALA A 49 -1.62 1.16 23.25
C ALA A 49 -1.17 2.10 24.37
N GLU A 50 0.09 2.56 24.36
CA GLU A 50 0.64 3.58 25.24
C GLU A 50 0.12 5.01 24.94
N GLY A 51 -0.68 5.18 23.90
CA GLY A 51 -1.25 6.47 23.49
C GLY A 51 -0.30 7.35 22.66
N ALA A 52 0.74 6.77 22.07
CA ALA A 52 1.64 7.52 21.19
C ALA A 52 0.88 8.14 19.99
N ASP A 53 1.30 9.32 19.59
CA ASP A 53 0.82 9.94 18.36
C ASP A 53 1.45 9.27 17.14
N VAL A 54 0.62 8.54 16.37
CA VAL A 54 1.08 7.81 15.19
C VAL A 54 0.42 8.38 13.95
N SER A 55 1.25 8.64 12.93
CA SER A 55 0.80 9.00 11.59
C SER A 55 1.64 8.28 10.53
N THR A 56 1.11 8.17 9.31
CA THR A 56 1.79 7.52 8.18
C THR A 56 2.07 8.54 7.09
N SER A 57 3.10 8.31 6.31
CA SER A 57 3.44 9.10 5.13
C SER A 57 3.68 8.21 3.94
N GLN A 58 3.65 8.79 2.74
CA GLN A 58 4.20 8.12 1.55
C GLN A 58 5.74 8.14 1.61
N PRO A 59 6.44 7.26 0.90
CA PRO A 59 7.88 7.35 0.70
C PRO A 59 8.26 8.71 0.11
N SER A 60 9.45 9.20 0.45
CA SER A 60 9.93 10.44 -0.17
C SER A 60 10.23 10.24 -1.66
N PRO A 61 10.17 11.30 -2.49
CA PRO A 61 10.58 11.21 -3.89
C PRO A 61 11.98 10.63 -4.04
N GLY A 62 12.92 11.06 -3.19
CA GLY A 62 14.31 10.56 -3.19
C GLY A 62 14.36 9.06 -2.94
N ASP A 63 13.70 8.55 -1.90
CA ASP A 63 13.70 7.11 -1.59
C ASP A 63 13.18 6.27 -2.76
N VAL A 64 12.10 6.74 -3.43
CA VAL A 64 11.51 6.04 -4.57
C VAL A 64 12.47 6.01 -5.76
N MET A 65 13.02 7.16 -6.12
CA MET A 65 13.92 7.28 -7.28
C MET A 65 15.26 6.58 -7.02
N ASP A 66 15.80 6.67 -5.81
CA ASP A 66 17.03 5.96 -5.42
C ASP A 66 16.86 4.44 -5.53
N MET A 67 15.70 3.91 -5.09
CA MET A 67 15.40 2.50 -5.25
C MET A 67 15.31 2.09 -6.73
N TRP A 68 14.63 2.86 -7.57
CA TRP A 68 14.54 2.55 -9.00
C TRP A 68 15.91 2.61 -9.69
N ASN A 69 16.72 3.61 -9.34
CA ASN A 69 18.09 3.73 -9.84
C ASN A 69 18.95 2.54 -9.41
N ASP A 70 18.85 2.11 -8.14
CA ASP A 70 19.56 0.94 -7.64
C ASP A 70 19.14 -0.35 -8.39
N ILE A 71 17.84 -0.53 -8.65
CA ILE A 71 17.33 -1.68 -9.41
C ILE A 71 17.88 -1.67 -10.85
N LEU A 72 17.76 -0.55 -11.56
CA LEU A 72 18.24 -0.43 -12.95
C LEU A 72 19.77 -0.61 -13.02
N SER A 73 20.52 -0.13 -12.01
CA SER A 73 21.97 -0.33 -11.94
C SER A 73 22.40 -1.78 -11.78
N LYS A 74 21.51 -2.65 -11.28
CA LYS A 74 21.73 -4.09 -11.15
C LYS A 74 21.50 -4.87 -12.45
N GLY A 75 21.18 -4.18 -13.54
CA GLY A 75 21.03 -4.77 -14.87
C GLY A 75 19.60 -5.17 -15.23
N TYR A 76 18.60 -4.69 -14.49
CA TYR A 76 17.22 -4.80 -14.91
C TYR A 76 16.91 -3.77 -15.99
N ASP A 77 16.19 -4.15 -17.03
CA ASP A 77 15.84 -3.29 -18.15
C ASP A 77 14.63 -2.39 -17.84
N GLU A 78 13.64 -2.95 -17.13
CA GLU A 78 12.39 -2.28 -16.80
C GLU A 78 11.93 -2.62 -15.38
N ILE A 79 11.08 -1.77 -14.82
CA ILE A 79 10.49 -1.92 -13.49
C ILE A 79 8.97 -1.87 -13.60
N VAL A 80 8.28 -2.87 -13.02
CA VAL A 80 6.86 -2.78 -12.70
C VAL A 80 6.74 -2.38 -11.24
N TYR A 81 6.26 -1.18 -10.96
CA TYR A 81 6.07 -0.64 -9.62
C TYR A 81 4.60 -0.68 -9.24
N ILE A 82 4.27 -1.42 -8.18
CA ILE A 82 2.90 -1.65 -7.71
C ILE A 82 2.74 -0.96 -6.35
N PRO A 83 2.33 0.31 -6.29
CA PRO A 83 2.03 1.02 -5.05
C PRO A 83 0.65 0.64 -4.53
N MET A 84 0.35 1.02 -3.27
CA MET A 84 -1.01 0.89 -2.76
C MET A 84 -1.99 1.77 -3.55
N SER A 85 -3.27 1.40 -3.48
CA SER A 85 -4.40 2.12 -4.08
C SER A 85 -4.26 3.64 -4.02
N SER A 86 -4.44 4.30 -5.17
CA SER A 86 -4.51 5.76 -5.26
C SER A 86 -5.63 6.37 -4.41
N GLY A 87 -6.68 5.61 -4.10
CA GLY A 87 -7.75 6.02 -3.17
C GLY A 87 -7.33 6.07 -1.70
N LEU A 88 -6.19 5.49 -1.33
CA LEU A 88 -5.69 5.43 0.06
C LEU A 88 -4.46 6.30 0.31
N SER A 89 -3.67 6.54 -0.73
CA SER A 89 -2.40 7.28 -0.64
C SER A 89 -2.08 8.00 -1.93
N ALA A 90 -1.49 9.19 -1.83
CA ALA A 90 -0.95 9.90 -2.97
C ALA A 90 0.32 9.24 -3.57
N SER A 91 0.84 8.17 -2.96
CA SER A 91 2.09 7.51 -3.41
C SER A 91 2.02 7.02 -4.86
N CYS A 92 0.86 6.56 -5.30
CA CYS A 92 0.67 6.12 -6.69
C CYS A 92 0.79 7.28 -7.68
N GLU A 93 0.10 8.40 -7.44
CA GLU A 93 0.14 9.57 -8.31
C GLU A 93 1.54 10.21 -8.30
N SER A 94 2.18 10.30 -7.13
CA SER A 94 3.56 10.78 -7.05
C SER A 94 4.51 9.90 -7.86
N ALA A 95 4.39 8.58 -7.74
CA ALA A 95 5.22 7.63 -8.49
C ALA A 95 5.00 7.74 -10.01
N LYS A 96 3.77 7.97 -10.49
CA LYS A 96 3.49 8.22 -11.91
C LYS A 96 4.27 9.44 -12.43
N ILE A 97 4.27 10.54 -11.65
CA ILE A 97 5.01 11.75 -12.01
C ILE A 97 6.52 11.44 -12.07
N PHE A 98 7.08 10.77 -11.07
CA PHE A 98 8.52 10.44 -11.05
C PHE A 98 8.91 9.49 -12.18
N SER A 99 8.01 8.58 -12.58
CA SER A 99 8.30 7.61 -13.64
C SER A 99 8.51 8.26 -15.01
N GLU A 100 8.03 9.49 -15.23
CA GLU A 100 8.24 10.25 -16.47
C GLU A 100 9.73 10.55 -16.73
N GLU A 101 10.56 10.58 -15.67
CA GLU A 101 12.00 10.82 -15.78
C GLU A 101 12.81 9.59 -16.22
N TYR A 102 12.16 8.43 -16.40
CA TYR A 102 12.81 7.15 -16.65
C TYR A 102 12.66 6.64 -18.10
N ASP A 103 12.28 7.49 -19.03
CA ASP A 103 12.18 7.15 -20.48
C ASP A 103 11.39 5.86 -20.77
N GLY A 104 10.30 5.64 -20.02
CA GLY A 104 9.44 4.47 -20.18
C GLY A 104 9.97 3.18 -19.54
N LYS A 105 11.05 3.23 -18.74
CA LYS A 105 11.58 2.05 -18.05
C LYS A 105 10.85 1.71 -16.74
N VAL A 106 10.05 2.63 -16.20
CA VAL A 106 9.30 2.44 -14.97
C VAL A 106 7.80 2.49 -15.25
N HIS A 107 7.12 1.39 -15.00
CA HIS A 107 5.69 1.20 -15.24
C HIS A 107 4.95 1.17 -13.91
N VAL A 108 4.31 2.27 -13.53
CA VAL A 108 3.54 2.39 -12.29
C VAL A 108 2.14 1.85 -12.51
N VAL A 109 1.74 0.87 -11.69
CA VAL A 109 0.44 0.19 -11.75
C VAL A 109 -0.54 0.82 -10.76
N ASP A 110 -1.67 1.30 -11.21
CA ASP A 110 -2.77 1.74 -10.35
C ASP A 110 -3.95 0.77 -10.44
N ASN A 111 -3.85 -0.32 -9.73
CA ASN A 111 -4.91 -1.33 -9.71
C ASN A 111 -5.80 -1.28 -8.46
N HIS A 112 -5.71 -0.18 -7.71
CA HIS A 112 -6.56 0.12 -6.56
C HIS A 112 -6.57 -0.94 -5.45
N ARG A 113 -5.49 -1.70 -5.32
CA ARG A 113 -5.36 -2.80 -4.37
C ARG A 113 -4.48 -2.43 -3.17
N ILE A 114 -4.61 -3.19 -2.10
CA ILE A 114 -3.79 -3.13 -0.87
C ILE A 114 -3.81 -4.49 -0.18
N SER A 115 -2.84 -4.75 0.72
CA SER A 115 -2.79 -5.97 1.53
C SER A 115 -2.77 -7.23 0.64
N VAL A 116 -3.51 -8.28 1.00
CA VAL A 116 -3.51 -9.56 0.31
C VAL A 116 -3.86 -9.47 -1.19
N THR A 117 -4.70 -8.53 -1.60
CA THR A 117 -4.99 -8.33 -3.03
C THR A 117 -3.85 -7.63 -3.77
N MET A 118 -3.06 -6.83 -3.09
CA MET A 118 -1.83 -6.25 -3.64
C MET A 118 -0.73 -7.32 -3.74
N GLU A 119 -0.60 -8.20 -2.74
CA GLU A 119 0.29 -9.36 -2.78
C GLU A 119 -0.03 -10.24 -3.98
N GLU A 120 -1.31 -10.57 -4.19
CA GLU A 120 -1.76 -11.31 -5.36
C GLU A 120 -1.38 -10.63 -6.69
N SER A 121 -1.49 -9.31 -6.76
CA SER A 121 -1.06 -8.56 -7.95
C SER A 121 0.44 -8.68 -8.22
N VAL A 122 1.25 -8.72 -7.17
CA VAL A 122 2.70 -8.94 -7.29
C VAL A 122 3.01 -10.34 -7.79
N ILE A 123 2.31 -11.36 -7.27
CA ILE A 123 2.44 -12.75 -7.72
C ILE A 123 2.03 -12.86 -9.19
N ASN A 124 0.89 -12.28 -9.57
CA ASN A 124 0.43 -12.27 -10.96
C ASN A 124 1.42 -11.57 -11.88
N ALA A 125 2.04 -10.46 -11.46
CA ALA A 125 3.07 -9.78 -12.24
C ALA A 125 4.27 -10.70 -12.54
N ILE A 126 4.70 -11.52 -11.56
CA ILE A 126 5.77 -12.51 -11.75
C ILE A 126 5.37 -13.56 -12.77
N GLU A 127 4.15 -14.08 -12.67
CA GLU A 127 3.67 -15.12 -13.62
C GLU A 127 3.58 -14.54 -15.04
N TYR A 128 3.06 -13.30 -15.20
CA TYR A 128 3.02 -12.64 -16.50
C TYR A 128 4.41 -12.38 -17.08
N ALA A 129 5.38 -12.01 -16.23
CA ALA A 129 6.77 -11.90 -16.68
C ALA A 129 7.35 -13.25 -17.15
N LYS A 130 7.04 -14.35 -16.47
CA LYS A 130 7.42 -15.72 -16.91
C LYS A 130 6.73 -16.13 -18.20
N GLU A 131 5.52 -15.65 -18.47
CA GLU A 131 4.81 -15.83 -19.74
C GLU A 131 5.44 -15.00 -20.88
N GLY A 132 6.39 -14.10 -20.56
CA GLY A 132 7.11 -13.27 -21.53
C GLY A 132 6.45 -11.92 -21.82
N LEU A 133 5.51 -11.45 -21.01
CA LEU A 133 4.92 -10.12 -21.16
C LEU A 133 5.96 -9.04 -20.80
N SER A 134 5.96 -7.94 -21.56
CA SER A 134 6.71 -6.73 -21.23
C SER A 134 6.14 -6.04 -19.98
N ALA A 135 6.90 -5.16 -19.36
CA ALA A 135 6.45 -4.42 -18.18
C ALA A 135 5.20 -3.55 -18.48
N ALA A 136 5.09 -3.01 -19.70
CA ALA A 136 3.90 -2.27 -20.14
C ALA A 136 2.65 -3.16 -20.22
N GLU A 137 2.77 -4.37 -20.79
CA GLU A 137 1.67 -5.34 -20.89
C GLU A 137 1.25 -5.86 -19.50
N ILE A 138 2.22 -6.09 -18.61
CA ILE A 138 1.96 -6.47 -17.21
C ILE A 138 1.15 -5.37 -16.52
N LYS A 139 1.58 -4.10 -16.66
CA LYS A 139 0.85 -2.96 -16.10
C LYS A 139 -0.59 -2.93 -16.62
N GLU A 140 -0.80 -2.97 -17.92
CA GLU A 140 -2.13 -2.92 -18.55
C GLU A 140 -3.03 -4.03 -18.03
N ARG A 141 -2.50 -5.26 -17.93
CA ARG A 141 -3.24 -6.43 -17.47
C ARG A 141 -3.64 -6.29 -15.99
N LEU A 142 -2.73 -5.90 -15.12
CA LEU A 142 -3.01 -5.69 -13.70
C LEU A 142 -4.03 -4.56 -13.45
N GLU A 143 -3.99 -3.48 -14.24
CA GLU A 143 -4.97 -2.39 -14.15
C GLU A 143 -6.35 -2.83 -14.66
N LYS A 144 -6.41 -3.66 -15.68
CA LYS A 144 -7.67 -4.26 -16.17
C LYS A 144 -8.32 -5.17 -15.13
N GLU A 145 -7.50 -5.90 -14.37
CA GLU A 145 -7.94 -6.81 -13.30
C GLU A 145 -8.22 -6.08 -11.96
N ALA A 146 -8.15 -4.75 -11.92
CA ALA A 146 -8.30 -3.96 -10.70
C ALA A 146 -9.57 -4.28 -9.91
N TYR A 147 -10.66 -4.57 -10.61
CA TYR A 147 -11.98 -4.80 -10.03
C TYR A 147 -12.34 -6.26 -9.78
N ASP A 148 -11.46 -7.19 -10.14
CA ASP A 148 -11.69 -8.64 -9.96
C ASP A 148 -11.53 -9.08 -8.51
N ALA A 149 -11.01 -8.20 -7.64
CA ALA A 149 -10.84 -8.45 -6.23
C ALA A 149 -11.39 -7.30 -5.37
N THR A 150 -11.89 -7.66 -4.18
CA THR A 150 -12.44 -6.72 -3.20
C THR A 150 -11.93 -7.08 -1.81
N ILE A 151 -11.53 -6.07 -1.03
CA ILE A 151 -11.19 -6.23 0.39
C ILE A 151 -12.31 -5.66 1.24
N PHE A 152 -12.69 -6.42 2.26
CA PHE A 152 -13.55 -5.98 3.36
C PHE A 152 -12.71 -5.83 4.62
N ILE A 153 -12.77 -4.66 5.26
CA ILE A 153 -12.05 -4.37 6.48
C ILE A 153 -13.04 -4.03 7.57
N THR A 154 -13.00 -4.76 8.67
CA THR A 154 -13.74 -4.40 9.89
C THR A 154 -12.79 -3.60 10.79
N VAL A 155 -13.19 -2.41 11.20
CA VAL A 155 -12.43 -1.57 12.11
C VAL A 155 -13.14 -1.44 13.45
N GLU A 156 -12.36 -1.51 14.53
CA GLU A 156 -12.91 -1.31 15.88
C GLU A 156 -13.13 0.16 16.21
N ASP A 157 -12.25 1.03 15.69
CA ASP A 157 -12.26 2.47 15.90
C ASP A 157 -11.97 3.24 14.60
N LEU A 158 -12.94 4.05 14.18
CA LEU A 158 -12.81 4.93 13.02
C LEU A 158 -11.93 6.16 13.26
N ASN A 159 -11.59 6.46 14.51
CA ASN A 159 -10.82 7.68 14.84
C ASN A 159 -9.43 7.67 14.18
N TYR A 160 -8.78 6.52 14.08
CA TYR A 160 -7.48 6.41 13.38
C TYR A 160 -7.61 6.73 11.89
N LEU A 161 -8.65 6.24 11.22
CA LEU A 161 -8.90 6.54 9.81
C LEU A 161 -9.30 8.01 9.59
N LYS A 162 -10.07 8.59 10.53
CA LYS A 162 -10.40 10.02 10.53
C LYS A 162 -9.14 10.87 10.70
N LYS A 163 -8.28 10.54 11.68
CA LYS A 163 -7.02 11.23 11.92
C LYS A 163 -6.12 11.19 10.69
N GLY A 164 -6.09 10.06 10.00
CA GLY A 164 -5.36 9.90 8.74
C GLY A 164 -6.02 10.55 7.52
N GLY A 165 -7.23 11.11 7.65
CA GLY A 165 -7.96 11.72 6.53
C GLY A 165 -8.57 10.72 5.54
N ARG A 166 -8.66 9.42 5.88
CA ARG A 166 -9.23 8.37 5.01
C ARG A 166 -10.73 8.18 5.20
N VAL A 167 -11.31 8.76 6.24
CA VAL A 167 -12.78 8.89 6.42
C VAL A 167 -13.11 10.30 6.86
N THR A 168 -14.32 10.76 6.52
CA THR A 168 -14.78 12.09 6.93
C THR A 168 -15.08 12.11 8.42
N ALA A 169 -15.00 13.31 9.03
CA ALA A 169 -15.36 13.51 10.43
C ALA A 169 -16.83 13.11 10.70
N ALA A 170 -17.73 13.35 9.75
CA ALA A 170 -19.14 12.98 9.85
C ALA A 170 -19.33 11.46 9.88
N ALA A 171 -18.66 10.72 8.99
CA ALA A 171 -18.75 9.26 8.97
C ALA A 171 -18.21 8.63 10.26
N ALA A 172 -17.12 9.14 10.80
CA ALA A 172 -16.55 8.68 12.06
C ALA A 172 -17.50 8.98 13.27
N ALA A 173 -18.13 10.16 13.28
CA ALA A 173 -19.08 10.51 14.33
C ALA A 173 -20.31 9.60 14.35
N ILE A 174 -20.87 9.27 13.19
CA ILE A 174 -22.02 8.34 13.08
C ILE A 174 -21.63 6.96 13.64
N GLY A 175 -20.48 6.42 13.28
CA GLY A 175 -19.98 5.15 13.79
C GLY A 175 -19.84 5.14 15.33
N THR A 176 -19.34 6.22 15.90
CA THR A 176 -19.16 6.36 17.35
C THR A 176 -20.49 6.49 18.10
N ILE A 177 -21.39 7.33 17.61
CA ILE A 177 -22.70 7.57 18.26
C ILE A 177 -23.57 6.30 18.26
N LEU A 178 -23.54 5.53 17.18
CA LEU A 178 -24.36 4.33 17.03
C LEU A 178 -23.66 3.06 17.54
N ASN A 179 -22.44 3.17 18.06
CA ASN A 179 -21.60 2.03 18.47
C ASN A 179 -21.51 0.94 17.37
N LEU A 180 -21.46 1.38 16.11
CA LEU A 180 -21.40 0.49 14.96
C LEU A 180 -19.94 0.09 14.68
N LYS A 181 -19.71 -1.18 14.43
CA LYS A 181 -18.46 -1.68 13.87
C LYS A 181 -18.61 -1.73 12.34
N PRO A 182 -18.14 -0.72 11.62
CA PRO A 182 -18.35 -0.67 10.18
C PRO A 182 -17.50 -1.70 9.46
N VAL A 183 -18.07 -2.28 8.41
CA VAL A 183 -17.31 -3.02 7.40
C VAL A 183 -17.04 -2.06 6.24
N LEU A 184 -15.77 -1.77 6.02
CA LEU A 184 -15.31 -0.91 4.94
C LEU A 184 -14.96 -1.77 3.73
N THR A 185 -15.31 -1.31 2.55
CA THR A 185 -14.91 -1.93 1.29
C THR A 185 -13.85 -1.06 0.63
N ILE A 186 -12.74 -1.65 0.25
CA ILE A 186 -11.74 -1.00 -0.58
C ILE A 186 -11.97 -1.49 -2.01
N GLN A 187 -12.46 -0.57 -2.83
CA GLN A 187 -12.57 -0.69 -4.29
C GLN A 187 -11.92 0.54 -4.91
N ALA A 188 -11.92 0.65 -6.22
CA ALA A 188 -11.27 1.71 -7.00
C ALA A 188 -11.52 3.17 -6.56
N VAL A 189 -12.49 3.40 -5.69
CA VAL A 189 -12.76 4.71 -5.10
C VAL A 189 -12.83 4.54 -3.59
N SER A 190 -12.09 5.38 -2.86
CA SER A 190 -12.11 5.58 -1.41
C SER A 190 -13.42 5.10 -0.74
N TYR A 191 -13.30 4.40 0.39
CA TYR A 191 -14.35 3.98 1.34
C TYR A 191 -15.76 4.51 1.05
N THR A 192 -16.53 3.85 0.17
CA THR A 192 -17.80 4.41 -0.31
C THR A 192 -19.05 3.82 0.31
N HIS A 193 -18.97 2.72 1.08
CA HIS A 193 -20.15 2.12 1.66
C HIS A 193 -19.93 1.63 3.09
N LEU A 194 -20.59 2.29 4.05
CA LEU A 194 -20.85 1.75 5.38
C LEU A 194 -22.02 0.76 5.27
N ARG A 195 -21.77 -0.53 5.38
CA ARG A 195 -22.83 -1.52 5.61
C ARG A 195 -22.85 -1.87 7.09
N GLY A 196 -23.96 -1.63 7.74
CA GLY A 196 -24.23 -2.18 9.08
C GLY A 196 -24.40 -3.70 9.02
N PRO A 197 -24.24 -4.41 10.15
CA PRO A 197 -24.59 -5.81 10.23
C PRO A 197 -26.06 -6.00 9.83
N ARG A 198 -26.34 -7.02 9.02
CA ARG A 198 -27.71 -7.50 8.83
C ARG A 198 -28.00 -8.42 10.00
N ASP A 199 -29.07 -8.14 10.71
CA ASP A 199 -29.68 -9.04 11.71
C ASP A 199 -30.03 -10.40 11.07
#